data_7882b45cb0e8d31c9a65ae89e5b4f5e6
#
_entry.id   7882b45cb0e8d31c9a65ae89e5b4f5e6
#
_cell.length_a   1.000
_cell.length_b   1.000
_cell.length_c   1.000
_cell.angle_alpha   90.00
_cell.angle_beta   90.00
_cell.angle_gamma   90.00
#
_symmetry.space_group_name_H-M   'P 1'
#
loop_
_entity.id
_entity.type
_entity.pdbx_description
1 polymer ?
#
loop_
_entity_poly.entity_id
_entity_poly.type
_entity_poly.pdbx_seq_one_letter_code
_entity_poly.pdbx_strand_id
1 'polypeptide(L)'
;MFFMSCTRQAPQVERLHVEGTVLMNESGDTVELKGMSFGWNVLWPRFYNADAVAHVVNDWGSEIVRAAVGVEIDDDECVVKNYLTDPDFGKQSACTIVDAAIENGVYVLVDWHAHGLHTEAAVEFFTYIASRYKGVPNVIYEIWNEPSYKDHVNQIDYTWAEIKEYSETVIAAIRAIEKDAVIVVGTPRWSQNVDDAANDPIIGYDNLMYTLHFYAGTHKEWLREKGDYAMSKGLALFVTECGGMNADGQGPVDEESTQAWIEWMEDNDISYLFWSISDKEETCSMLLPSARSEGPWAEEDLRPWGKFVKEQL
;
A
#
# COMPACT_ATOMS: atom_id res chain seq x y z
N MET A 1 45.50 -16.14 -7.50
CA MET A 1 44.67 -15.71 -6.38
C MET A 1 43.26 -15.46 -6.94
N PHE A 2 42.36 -16.45 -6.83
CA PHE A 2 40.99 -16.32 -7.31
C PHE A 2 40.20 -15.57 -6.23
N PHE A 3 39.74 -14.39 -6.53
CA PHE A 3 38.71 -13.72 -5.74
C PHE A 3 37.37 -14.43 -6.01
N MET A 4 36.95 -15.30 -5.10
CA MET A 4 35.56 -15.72 -5.03
C MET A 4 34.74 -14.48 -4.66
N SER A 5 34.05 -13.91 -5.65
CA SER A 5 32.95 -12.98 -5.39
C SER A 5 31.85 -13.80 -4.70
N CYS A 6 31.72 -13.62 -3.40
CA CYS A 6 30.58 -14.14 -2.66
C CYS A 6 29.42 -13.19 -2.99
N THR A 7 28.69 -13.46 -4.08
CA THR A 7 27.39 -12.83 -4.31
C THR A 7 26.48 -13.35 -3.20
N ARG A 8 26.21 -12.50 -2.21
CA ARG A 8 25.19 -12.76 -1.20
C ARG A 8 23.87 -12.88 -1.97
N GLN A 9 23.29 -14.07 -2.00
CA GLN A 9 21.96 -14.25 -2.59
C GLN A 9 20.99 -13.42 -1.73
N ALA A 10 20.15 -12.60 -2.35
CA ALA A 10 19.13 -11.84 -1.63
C ALA A 10 18.28 -12.83 -0.79
N PRO A 11 17.84 -12.43 0.41
CA PRO A 11 16.91 -13.24 1.18
C PRO A 11 15.67 -13.49 0.34
N GLN A 12 15.21 -14.73 0.25
CA GLN A 12 14.00 -15.06 -0.50
C GLN A 12 12.83 -15.09 0.45
N VAL A 13 11.74 -14.41 0.08
CA VAL A 13 10.44 -14.53 0.73
C VAL A 13 9.65 -15.68 0.09
N GLU A 14 8.74 -16.29 0.85
CA GLU A 14 7.81 -17.27 0.34
C GLU A 14 6.69 -16.60 -0.46
N ARG A 15 6.12 -17.30 -1.44
CA ARG A 15 4.94 -16.79 -2.14
C ARG A 15 3.74 -16.80 -1.20
N LEU A 16 2.98 -15.74 -1.25
CA LEU A 16 1.76 -15.59 -0.47
C LEU A 16 0.52 -16.00 -1.28
N HIS A 17 -0.48 -16.47 -0.57
CA HIS A 17 -1.82 -16.74 -1.10
C HIS A 17 -2.88 -16.42 -0.06
N VAL A 18 -4.12 -16.29 -0.49
CA VAL A 18 -5.26 -16.01 0.39
C VAL A 18 -6.03 -17.31 0.67
N GLU A 19 -6.24 -17.63 1.95
CA GLU A 19 -7.09 -18.73 2.37
C GLU A 19 -8.17 -18.22 3.36
N GLY A 20 -9.43 -18.26 2.95
CA GLY A 20 -10.50 -17.65 3.73
C GLY A 20 -10.33 -16.14 3.82
N THR A 21 -10.11 -15.62 5.03
CA THR A 21 -9.94 -14.19 5.29
C THR A 21 -8.50 -13.79 5.61
N VAL A 22 -7.54 -14.72 5.55
CA VAL A 22 -6.15 -14.51 5.97
C VAL A 22 -5.17 -14.70 4.83
N LEU A 23 -4.01 -14.09 4.97
CA LEU A 23 -2.86 -14.26 4.10
C LEU A 23 -2.02 -15.44 4.63
N MET A 24 -1.60 -16.34 3.74
CA MET A 24 -0.81 -17.54 4.06
C MET A 24 0.47 -17.58 3.24
N ASN A 25 1.52 -18.19 3.80
CA ASN A 25 2.74 -18.51 3.05
C ASN A 25 2.69 -19.94 2.47
N GLU A 26 3.70 -20.33 1.68
CA GLU A 26 3.82 -21.67 1.09
C GLU A 26 4.03 -22.77 2.15
N SER A 27 4.55 -22.41 3.32
CA SER A 27 4.72 -23.33 4.46
C SER A 27 3.42 -23.64 5.20
N GLY A 28 2.34 -22.89 4.90
CA GLY A 28 1.01 -23.06 5.52
C GLY A 28 0.86 -22.28 6.82
N ASP A 29 1.70 -21.29 7.07
CA ASP A 29 1.57 -20.38 8.21
C ASP A 29 0.76 -19.15 7.83
N THR A 30 -0.06 -18.66 8.75
CA THR A 30 -0.70 -17.33 8.63
C THR A 30 0.37 -16.24 8.66
N VAL A 31 0.23 -15.25 7.79
CA VAL A 31 1.17 -14.15 7.64
C VAL A 31 0.45 -12.83 7.87
N GLU A 32 0.92 -12.07 8.85
CA GLU A 32 0.56 -10.68 9.08
C GLU A 32 1.77 -9.81 8.74
N LEU A 33 1.65 -8.95 7.72
CA LEU A 33 2.73 -8.07 7.28
C LEU A 33 2.52 -6.67 7.86
N LYS A 34 3.54 -6.17 8.55
CA LYS A 34 3.57 -4.82 9.11
C LYS A 34 4.61 -3.99 8.39
N GLY A 35 4.25 -2.78 7.99
CA GLY A 35 5.23 -2.00 7.26
C GLY A 35 4.87 -0.55 6.97
N MET A 36 5.58 -0.02 5.97
CA MET A 36 5.63 1.40 5.67
C MET A 36 5.15 1.72 4.27
N SER A 37 4.28 2.72 4.12
CA SER A 37 4.01 3.35 2.84
C SER A 37 5.00 4.49 2.59
N PHE A 38 5.62 4.50 1.41
CA PHE A 38 6.21 5.72 0.88
C PHE A 38 5.08 6.67 0.48
N GLY A 39 5.24 7.97 0.69
CA GLY A 39 4.29 8.96 0.23
C GLY A 39 4.25 9.04 -1.31
N TRP A 40 3.32 9.80 -1.87
CA TRP A 40 3.16 9.93 -3.33
C TRP A 40 4.49 10.23 -4.02
N ASN A 41 4.88 9.40 -4.99
CA ASN A 41 6.15 9.59 -5.72
C ASN A 41 6.24 10.94 -6.44
N VAL A 42 5.12 11.58 -6.72
CA VAL A 42 5.06 12.89 -7.40
C VAL A 42 5.32 14.05 -6.45
N LEU A 43 5.04 13.89 -5.16
CA LEU A 43 5.28 14.89 -4.11
C LEU A 43 6.64 14.67 -3.43
N TRP A 44 6.99 13.41 -3.17
CA TRP A 44 8.22 13.05 -2.44
C TRP A 44 9.13 12.09 -3.22
N PRO A 45 9.48 12.39 -4.50
CA PRO A 45 10.33 11.51 -5.30
C PRO A 45 11.71 11.29 -4.68
N ARG A 46 12.17 12.19 -3.81
CA ARG A 46 13.46 12.10 -3.14
C ARG A 46 13.62 10.88 -2.24
N PHE A 47 12.52 10.34 -1.73
CA PHE A 47 12.54 9.14 -0.89
C PHE A 47 12.42 7.83 -1.67
N TYR A 48 12.16 7.89 -2.98
CA TYR A 48 12.09 6.70 -3.83
C TYR A 48 13.50 6.26 -4.22
N ASN A 49 14.23 5.71 -3.26
CA ASN A 49 15.59 5.21 -3.44
C ASN A 49 15.86 3.96 -2.58
N ALA A 50 16.87 3.15 -2.96
CA ALA A 50 17.16 1.88 -2.32
C ALA A 50 17.61 2.03 -0.86
N ASP A 51 18.34 3.09 -0.52
CA ASP A 51 18.85 3.30 0.83
C ASP A 51 17.73 3.63 1.81
N ALA A 52 16.70 4.40 1.36
CA ALA A 52 15.51 4.67 2.17
C ALA A 52 14.71 3.39 2.45
N VAL A 53 14.54 2.51 1.45
CA VAL A 53 13.92 1.18 1.66
C VAL A 53 14.74 0.34 2.62
N ALA A 54 16.05 0.25 2.41
CA ALA A 54 16.93 -0.51 3.30
C ALA A 54 16.85 0.00 4.74
N HIS A 55 16.71 1.31 4.95
CA HIS A 55 16.60 1.89 6.28
C HIS A 55 15.29 1.49 6.99
N VAL A 56 14.13 1.61 6.33
CA VAL A 56 12.86 1.22 6.96
C VAL A 56 12.77 -0.28 7.21
N VAL A 57 13.43 -1.09 6.38
CA VAL A 57 13.50 -2.54 6.60
C VAL A 57 14.42 -2.91 7.75
N ASN A 58 15.67 -2.42 7.73
CA ASN A 58 16.71 -2.90 8.65
C ASN A 58 16.70 -2.19 10.02
N ASP A 59 16.25 -0.93 10.08
CA ASP A 59 16.27 -0.12 11.30
C ASP A 59 14.87 0.07 11.93
N TRP A 60 13.78 -0.02 11.13
CA TRP A 60 12.43 0.10 11.66
C TRP A 60 11.70 -1.25 11.72
N GLY A 61 12.21 -2.30 11.04
CA GLY A 61 11.60 -3.63 11.08
C GLY A 61 10.47 -3.86 10.06
N SER A 62 10.35 -3.00 9.04
CA SER A 62 9.30 -3.12 8.02
C SER A 62 9.42 -4.43 7.24
N GLU A 63 8.38 -5.26 7.23
CA GLU A 63 8.30 -6.53 6.50
C GLU A 63 7.74 -6.37 5.09
N ILE A 64 7.08 -5.24 4.84
CA ILE A 64 6.51 -4.84 3.56
C ILE A 64 6.64 -3.33 3.38
N VAL A 65 6.90 -2.90 2.15
CA VAL A 65 6.88 -1.48 1.78
C VAL A 65 5.85 -1.24 0.68
N ARG A 66 5.24 -0.05 0.66
CA ARG A 66 4.26 0.34 -0.37
C ARG A 66 4.82 1.46 -1.23
N ALA A 67 4.74 1.27 -2.55
CA ALA A 67 5.10 2.26 -3.56
C ALA A 67 3.85 2.97 -4.08
N ALA A 68 3.54 4.14 -3.55
CA ALA A 68 2.38 4.95 -3.92
C ALA A 68 2.65 5.74 -5.21
N VAL A 69 2.27 5.18 -6.37
CA VAL A 69 2.50 5.79 -7.68
C VAL A 69 1.37 6.75 -8.03
N GLY A 70 1.62 8.05 -7.91
CA GLY A 70 0.64 9.11 -8.17
C GLY A 70 0.19 9.18 -9.63
N VAL A 71 -1.11 9.07 -9.85
CA VAL A 71 -1.69 8.87 -11.18
C VAL A 71 -2.15 10.16 -11.83
N GLU A 72 -3.07 10.89 -11.20
CA GLU A 72 -3.73 12.06 -11.79
C GLU A 72 -3.42 13.40 -11.09
N ILE A 73 -2.83 13.37 -9.90
CA ILE A 73 -2.54 14.62 -9.17
C ILE A 73 -1.56 15.49 -9.96
N ASP A 74 -1.88 16.76 -10.13
CA ASP A 74 -1.08 17.76 -10.83
C ASP A 74 -1.33 19.13 -10.18
N ASP A 75 -0.92 19.29 -8.93
CA ASP A 75 -0.99 20.55 -8.18
C ASP A 75 0.37 21.23 -8.07
N ASP A 76 0.40 22.42 -7.49
CA ASP A 76 1.62 23.23 -7.35
C ASP A 76 2.64 22.60 -6.37
N GLU A 77 2.26 21.61 -5.56
CA GLU A 77 3.16 20.90 -4.67
C GLU A 77 3.89 19.73 -5.39
N CYS A 78 3.42 19.30 -6.57
CA CYS A 78 4.04 18.22 -7.32
C CYS A 78 5.44 18.62 -7.82
N VAL A 79 6.44 17.84 -7.41
CA VAL A 79 7.85 18.07 -7.79
C VAL A 79 8.15 17.50 -9.18
N VAL A 80 7.44 16.45 -9.58
CA VAL A 80 7.54 15.77 -10.88
C VAL A 80 6.16 15.53 -11.45
N LYS A 81 6.10 15.10 -12.72
CA LYS A 81 4.83 14.81 -13.38
C LYS A 81 4.20 13.51 -12.90
N ASN A 82 2.87 13.46 -12.89
CA ASN A 82 2.08 12.29 -12.58
C ASN A 82 2.17 11.22 -13.68
N TYR A 83 1.65 10.02 -13.38
CA TYR A 83 1.72 8.88 -14.31
C TYR A 83 1.04 9.16 -15.66
N LEU A 84 -0.11 9.83 -15.69
CA LEU A 84 -0.83 10.12 -16.93
C LEU A 84 -0.03 11.04 -17.87
N THR A 85 0.88 11.85 -17.31
CA THR A 85 1.74 12.79 -18.06
C THR A 85 3.11 12.21 -18.33
N ASP A 86 3.70 11.46 -17.40
CA ASP A 86 5.01 10.81 -17.51
C ASP A 86 4.95 9.35 -16.97
N PRO A 87 4.42 8.42 -17.78
CA PRO A 87 4.32 7.02 -17.37
C PRO A 87 5.68 6.36 -17.10
N ASP A 88 6.73 6.80 -17.77
CA ASP A 88 8.07 6.22 -17.60
C ASP A 88 8.64 6.53 -16.22
N PHE A 89 8.45 7.75 -15.73
CA PHE A 89 8.83 8.12 -14.37
C PHE A 89 8.04 7.32 -13.32
N GLY A 90 6.72 7.17 -13.49
CA GLY A 90 5.89 6.37 -12.59
C GLY A 90 6.33 4.90 -12.54
N LYS A 91 6.59 4.28 -13.69
CA LYS A 91 7.14 2.92 -13.79
C LYS A 91 8.51 2.80 -13.12
N GLN A 92 9.39 3.78 -13.34
CA GLN A 92 10.73 3.80 -12.73
C GLN A 92 10.64 3.91 -11.21
N SER A 93 9.76 4.78 -10.69
CA SER A 93 9.54 4.93 -9.23
C SER A 93 9.12 3.62 -8.60
N ALA A 94 8.10 2.95 -9.16
CA ALA A 94 7.66 1.63 -8.69
C ALA A 94 8.82 0.62 -8.73
N CYS A 95 9.53 0.51 -9.85
CA CYS A 95 10.64 -0.43 -9.99
C CYS A 95 11.76 -0.18 -8.98
N THR A 96 12.05 1.08 -8.64
CA THR A 96 13.08 1.40 -7.64
C THR A 96 12.73 0.81 -6.27
N ILE A 97 11.47 0.93 -5.83
CA ILE A 97 11.03 0.36 -4.54
C ILE A 97 10.97 -1.16 -4.62
N VAL A 98 10.46 -1.73 -5.73
CA VAL A 98 10.37 -3.19 -5.92
C VAL A 98 11.75 -3.83 -5.90
N ASP A 99 12.70 -3.29 -6.69
CA ASP A 99 14.06 -3.82 -6.76
C ASP A 99 14.75 -3.76 -5.38
N ALA A 100 14.56 -2.67 -4.63
CA ALA A 100 15.09 -2.52 -3.27
C ALA A 100 14.42 -3.46 -2.25
N ALA A 101 13.12 -3.68 -2.33
CA ALA A 101 12.42 -4.64 -1.46
C ALA A 101 12.92 -6.07 -1.70
N ILE A 102 13.10 -6.47 -2.97
CA ILE A 102 13.68 -7.77 -3.34
C ILE A 102 15.10 -7.91 -2.75
N GLU A 103 15.93 -6.87 -2.88
CA GLU A 103 17.31 -6.89 -2.37
C GLU A 103 17.36 -7.04 -0.84
N ASN A 104 16.40 -6.46 -0.13
CA ASN A 104 16.30 -6.52 1.32
C ASN A 104 15.46 -7.72 1.82
N GLY A 105 14.86 -8.52 0.93
CA GLY A 105 14.11 -9.74 1.27
C GLY A 105 12.80 -9.48 2.00
N VAL A 106 12.09 -8.43 1.61
CA VAL A 106 10.76 -8.08 2.11
C VAL A 106 9.73 -8.02 0.99
N TYR A 107 8.47 -7.99 1.34
CA TYR A 107 7.38 -7.81 0.38
C TYR A 107 7.27 -6.35 -0.08
N VAL A 108 6.61 -6.17 -1.22
CA VAL A 108 6.32 -4.84 -1.75
C VAL A 108 4.92 -4.81 -2.34
N LEU A 109 4.15 -3.80 -1.93
CA LEU A 109 2.85 -3.49 -2.49
C LEU A 109 3.01 -2.36 -3.49
N VAL A 110 2.73 -2.65 -4.77
CA VAL A 110 2.76 -1.67 -5.86
C VAL A 110 1.37 -1.10 -6.01
N ASP A 111 1.22 0.17 -5.67
CA ASP A 111 -0.06 0.84 -5.57
C ASP A 111 -0.29 1.82 -6.73
N TRP A 112 -1.42 1.64 -7.40
CA TRP A 112 -2.02 2.60 -8.31
C TRP A 112 -2.71 3.69 -7.50
N HIS A 113 -1.92 4.69 -7.11
CA HIS A 113 -2.33 5.73 -6.17
C HIS A 113 -3.19 6.78 -6.85
N ALA A 114 -4.45 6.42 -7.06
CA ALA A 114 -5.47 7.20 -7.76
C ALA A 114 -6.73 7.35 -6.91
N HIS A 115 -7.47 8.45 -7.15
CA HIS A 115 -8.84 8.65 -6.68
C HIS A 115 -9.85 8.49 -7.82
N GLY A 116 -9.42 8.83 -9.05
CA GLY A 116 -10.21 8.74 -10.28
C GLY A 116 -10.07 7.40 -11.01
N LEU A 117 -10.96 7.14 -11.94
CA LEU A 117 -11.00 5.93 -12.75
C LEU A 117 -10.16 6.10 -14.02
N HIS A 118 -9.09 5.31 -14.14
CA HIS A 118 -8.13 5.35 -15.26
C HIS A 118 -7.80 3.94 -15.77
N THR A 119 -8.81 3.20 -16.22
CA THR A 119 -8.72 1.76 -16.52
C THR A 119 -7.63 1.42 -17.53
N GLU A 120 -7.55 2.11 -18.68
CA GLU A 120 -6.57 1.81 -19.72
C GLU A 120 -5.12 2.03 -19.24
N ALA A 121 -4.89 3.12 -18.51
CA ALA A 121 -3.59 3.43 -17.95
C ALA A 121 -3.17 2.45 -16.84
N ALA A 122 -4.11 2.03 -15.99
CA ALA A 122 -3.87 1.02 -14.98
C ALA A 122 -3.52 -0.34 -15.60
N VAL A 123 -4.25 -0.77 -16.63
CA VAL A 123 -3.94 -1.99 -17.40
C VAL A 123 -2.54 -1.93 -17.99
N GLU A 124 -2.14 -0.81 -18.58
CA GLU A 124 -0.79 -0.62 -19.13
C GLU A 124 0.27 -0.73 -18.02
N PHE A 125 0.07 -0.03 -16.91
CA PHE A 125 0.99 -0.01 -15.77
C PHE A 125 1.17 -1.41 -15.17
N PHE A 126 0.08 -2.09 -14.82
CA PHE A 126 0.17 -3.40 -14.20
C PHE A 126 0.64 -4.50 -15.16
N THR A 127 0.34 -4.39 -16.45
CA THR A 127 0.92 -5.27 -17.46
C THR A 127 2.44 -5.13 -17.51
N TYR A 128 2.96 -3.90 -17.42
CA TYR A 128 4.40 -3.64 -17.37
C TYR A 128 5.03 -4.22 -16.08
N ILE A 129 4.46 -3.91 -14.89
CA ILE A 129 4.99 -4.40 -13.61
C ILE A 129 4.94 -5.92 -13.53
N ALA A 130 3.80 -6.55 -13.87
CA ALA A 130 3.66 -8.00 -13.86
C ALA A 130 4.62 -8.69 -14.85
N SER A 131 4.84 -8.11 -16.03
CA SER A 131 5.78 -8.66 -17.01
C SER A 131 7.23 -8.58 -16.52
N ARG A 132 7.62 -7.46 -15.89
CA ARG A 132 8.97 -7.22 -15.39
C ARG A 132 9.32 -8.14 -14.22
N TYR A 133 8.37 -8.34 -13.31
CA TYR A 133 8.57 -9.10 -12.08
C TYR A 133 7.88 -10.46 -12.09
N LYS A 134 7.66 -11.03 -13.27
CA LYS A 134 7.01 -12.33 -13.40
C LYS A 134 7.70 -13.40 -12.58
N GLY A 135 6.91 -14.07 -11.72
CA GLY A 135 7.39 -15.14 -10.84
C GLY A 135 8.12 -14.67 -9.59
N VAL A 136 8.24 -13.36 -9.37
CA VAL A 136 8.86 -12.80 -8.15
C VAL A 136 7.83 -12.82 -7.02
N PRO A 137 8.07 -13.55 -5.91
CA PRO A 137 7.09 -13.74 -4.83
C PRO A 137 6.86 -12.50 -3.97
N ASN A 138 7.76 -11.51 -4.04
CA ASN A 138 7.72 -10.30 -3.22
C ASN A 138 6.56 -9.35 -3.56
N VAL A 139 6.02 -9.41 -4.80
CA VAL A 139 5.17 -8.35 -5.35
C VAL A 139 3.70 -8.62 -5.11
N ILE A 140 3.05 -7.66 -4.45
CA ILE A 140 1.60 -7.56 -4.25
C ILE A 140 1.10 -6.35 -5.06
N TYR A 141 -0.08 -6.45 -5.66
CA TYR A 141 -0.63 -5.44 -6.56
C TYR A 141 -1.85 -4.77 -5.91
N GLU A 142 -1.77 -3.48 -5.59
CA GLU A 142 -2.93 -2.69 -5.17
C GLU A 142 -3.45 -1.91 -6.37
N ILE A 143 -4.60 -2.36 -6.90
CA ILE A 143 -5.05 -1.92 -8.22
C ILE A 143 -5.80 -0.60 -8.23
N TRP A 144 -6.20 -0.07 -7.08
CA TRP A 144 -6.77 1.27 -6.90
C TRP A 144 -6.72 1.67 -5.43
N ASN A 145 -5.96 2.71 -5.12
CA ASN A 145 -5.76 3.23 -3.76
C ASN A 145 -7.09 3.60 -3.07
N GLU A 146 -7.75 4.64 -3.57
CA GLU A 146 -8.92 5.23 -2.92
C GLU A 146 -9.98 5.67 -3.92
N PRO A 147 -10.83 4.75 -4.42
CA PRO A 147 -12.00 5.15 -5.19
C PRO A 147 -12.85 6.17 -4.42
N SER A 148 -12.91 7.41 -4.91
CA SER A 148 -13.59 8.51 -4.22
C SER A 148 -14.72 9.10 -5.05
N TYR A 149 -14.75 10.43 -5.25
CA TYR A 149 -15.78 11.07 -6.06
C TYR A 149 -15.48 10.96 -7.56
N LYS A 150 -16.45 10.45 -8.35
CA LYS A 150 -16.46 10.60 -9.81
C LYS A 150 -16.93 12.00 -10.24
N ASP A 151 -17.62 12.71 -9.36
CA ASP A 151 -18.00 14.10 -9.52
C ASP A 151 -17.74 14.84 -8.22
N HIS A 152 -16.64 15.57 -8.14
CA HIS A 152 -16.22 16.32 -6.97
C HIS A 152 -17.16 17.51 -6.67
N VAL A 153 -17.80 18.09 -7.68
CA VAL A 153 -18.70 19.24 -7.52
C VAL A 153 -20.01 18.83 -6.83
N ASN A 154 -20.57 17.71 -7.26
CA ASN A 154 -21.83 17.17 -6.72
C ASN A 154 -21.60 16.12 -5.63
N GLN A 155 -20.35 15.79 -5.30
CA GLN A 155 -19.96 14.77 -4.32
C GLN A 155 -20.59 13.39 -4.61
N ILE A 156 -20.52 12.96 -5.88
CA ILE A 156 -21.04 11.66 -6.31
C ILE A 156 -19.90 10.64 -6.28
N ASP A 157 -20.01 9.65 -5.40
CA ASP A 157 -19.04 8.56 -5.28
C ASP A 157 -19.09 7.61 -6.48
N TYR A 158 -17.96 6.89 -6.72
CA TYR A 158 -17.99 5.67 -7.51
C TYR A 158 -18.79 4.60 -6.76
N THR A 159 -19.67 3.91 -7.49
CA THR A 159 -20.40 2.77 -6.96
C THR A 159 -19.50 1.53 -6.94
N TRP A 160 -19.81 0.57 -6.05
CA TRP A 160 -19.10 -0.71 -6.06
C TRP A 160 -19.16 -1.41 -7.43
N ALA A 161 -20.29 -1.34 -8.14
CA ALA A 161 -20.41 -1.94 -9.47
C ALA A 161 -19.40 -1.34 -10.48
N GLU A 162 -19.17 -0.02 -10.46
CA GLU A 162 -18.18 0.64 -11.33
C GLU A 162 -16.74 0.25 -10.94
N ILE A 163 -16.46 0.16 -9.64
CA ILE A 163 -15.16 -0.27 -9.12
C ILE A 163 -14.89 -1.73 -9.45
N LYS A 164 -15.90 -2.59 -9.33
CA LYS A 164 -15.82 -4.02 -9.66
C LYS A 164 -15.51 -4.25 -11.13
N GLU A 165 -16.20 -3.55 -12.06
CA GLU A 165 -15.95 -3.62 -13.50
C GLU A 165 -14.52 -3.22 -13.85
N TYR A 166 -14.03 -2.11 -13.27
CA TYR A 166 -12.64 -1.68 -13.38
C TYR A 166 -11.69 -2.78 -12.87
N SER A 167 -11.95 -3.26 -11.65
CA SER A 167 -11.08 -4.22 -10.97
C SER A 167 -10.98 -5.54 -11.73
N GLU A 168 -12.10 -6.08 -12.22
CA GLU A 168 -12.12 -7.31 -13.03
C GLU A 168 -11.28 -7.13 -14.31
N THR A 169 -11.30 -5.95 -14.94
CA THR A 169 -10.50 -5.63 -16.11
C THR A 169 -9.00 -5.64 -15.81
N VAL A 170 -8.59 -4.98 -14.72
CA VAL A 170 -7.17 -4.90 -14.32
C VAL A 170 -6.67 -6.25 -13.80
N ILE A 171 -7.48 -6.96 -13.01
CA ILE A 171 -7.18 -8.31 -12.52
C ILE A 171 -6.93 -9.25 -13.71
N ALA A 172 -7.79 -9.24 -14.73
CA ALA A 172 -7.62 -10.07 -15.92
C ALA A 172 -6.27 -9.80 -16.63
N ALA A 173 -5.85 -8.55 -16.71
CA ALA A 173 -4.56 -8.18 -17.29
C ALA A 173 -3.37 -8.71 -16.49
N ILE A 174 -3.40 -8.58 -15.15
CA ILE A 174 -2.37 -9.14 -14.27
C ILE A 174 -2.36 -10.66 -14.34
N ARG A 175 -3.52 -11.32 -14.29
CA ARG A 175 -3.67 -12.80 -14.33
C ARG A 175 -3.21 -13.43 -15.64
N ALA A 176 -3.24 -12.68 -16.73
CA ALA A 176 -2.67 -13.14 -18.01
C ALA A 176 -1.14 -13.38 -17.93
N ILE A 177 -0.47 -12.78 -16.93
CA ILE A 177 0.99 -12.81 -16.75
C ILE A 177 1.37 -13.53 -15.46
N GLU A 178 0.82 -13.07 -14.32
CA GLU A 178 0.99 -13.57 -12.96
C GLU A 178 -0.31 -14.20 -12.45
N LYS A 179 -0.34 -15.54 -12.41
CA LYS A 179 -1.57 -16.28 -12.10
C LYS A 179 -1.92 -16.27 -10.62
N ASP A 180 -0.89 -16.30 -9.77
CA ASP A 180 -1.04 -16.63 -8.35
C ASP A 180 -0.71 -15.44 -7.42
N ALA A 181 -0.32 -14.29 -7.97
CA ALA A 181 0.00 -13.11 -7.17
C ALA A 181 -1.20 -12.61 -6.34
N VAL A 182 -0.93 -12.09 -5.15
CA VAL A 182 -1.95 -11.40 -4.35
C VAL A 182 -2.27 -10.06 -5.00
N ILE A 183 -3.57 -9.79 -5.16
CA ILE A 183 -4.10 -8.53 -5.69
C ILE A 183 -5.02 -7.92 -4.64
N VAL A 184 -4.81 -6.65 -4.32
CA VAL A 184 -5.61 -5.88 -3.38
C VAL A 184 -6.51 -4.92 -4.16
N VAL A 185 -7.79 -4.99 -3.89
CA VAL A 185 -8.85 -4.26 -4.61
C VAL A 185 -9.31 -3.07 -3.78
N GLY A 186 -9.29 -1.87 -4.35
CA GLY A 186 -9.84 -0.68 -3.72
C GLY A 186 -11.36 -0.79 -3.49
N THR A 187 -11.86 -0.18 -2.43
CA THR A 187 -13.29 -0.18 -2.09
C THR A 187 -13.88 1.22 -2.12
N PRO A 188 -15.22 1.41 -2.20
CA PRO A 188 -15.81 2.74 -2.31
C PRO A 188 -15.48 3.65 -1.12
N ARG A 189 -15.60 4.97 -1.34
CA ARG A 189 -15.44 6.02 -0.32
C ARG A 189 -14.09 5.98 0.37
N TRP A 190 -13.02 6.21 -0.41
CA TRP A 190 -11.64 6.20 0.08
C TRP A 190 -11.28 4.89 0.78
N SER A 191 -11.65 3.78 0.14
CA SER A 191 -11.38 2.42 0.64
C SER A 191 -11.92 2.15 2.06
N GLN A 192 -13.13 2.67 2.36
CA GLN A 192 -13.81 2.49 3.66
C GLN A 192 -15.03 1.57 3.58
N ASN A 193 -15.66 1.43 2.41
CA ASN A 193 -16.90 0.67 2.26
C ASN A 193 -16.63 -0.77 1.83
N VAL A 194 -15.88 -1.52 2.64
CA VAL A 194 -15.62 -2.96 2.43
C VAL A 194 -16.89 -3.82 2.52
N ASP A 195 -17.91 -3.31 3.23
CA ASP A 195 -19.24 -3.93 3.34
C ASP A 195 -19.97 -3.96 1.98
N ASP A 196 -19.80 -2.97 1.12
CA ASP A 196 -20.36 -2.97 -0.23
C ASP A 196 -19.72 -4.10 -1.08
N ALA A 197 -18.40 -4.25 -1.00
CA ALA A 197 -17.67 -5.34 -1.67
C ALA A 197 -18.06 -6.72 -1.12
N ALA A 198 -18.25 -6.84 0.19
CA ALA A 198 -18.64 -8.09 0.85
C ALA A 198 -20.04 -8.58 0.45
N ASN A 199 -20.94 -7.66 0.07
CA ASN A 199 -22.28 -8.00 -0.40
C ASN A 199 -22.32 -8.49 -1.86
N ASP A 200 -21.31 -8.17 -2.67
CA ASP A 200 -21.20 -8.60 -4.06
C ASP A 200 -19.70 -8.76 -4.45
N PRO A 201 -18.98 -9.73 -3.87
CA PRO A 201 -17.55 -9.88 -4.10
C PRO A 201 -17.21 -10.20 -5.55
N ILE A 202 -15.95 -9.92 -5.95
CA ILE A 202 -15.41 -10.39 -7.22
C ILE A 202 -15.25 -11.89 -7.15
N ILE A 203 -15.77 -12.60 -8.14
CA ILE A 203 -15.74 -14.06 -8.21
C ILE A 203 -14.93 -14.55 -9.42
N GLY A 204 -14.45 -15.80 -9.36
CA GLY A 204 -13.71 -16.42 -10.47
C GLY A 204 -12.21 -16.11 -10.49
N TYR A 205 -11.71 -15.44 -9.48
CA TYR A 205 -10.29 -15.20 -9.25
C TYR A 205 -9.92 -15.56 -7.81
N ASP A 206 -8.78 -16.20 -7.63
CA ASP A 206 -8.18 -16.49 -6.34
C ASP A 206 -7.19 -15.39 -5.93
N ASN A 207 -6.76 -15.41 -4.68
CA ASN A 207 -5.76 -14.50 -4.11
C ASN A 207 -6.14 -13.01 -4.25
N LEU A 208 -7.41 -12.71 -3.94
CA LEU A 208 -7.89 -11.34 -3.83
C LEU A 208 -8.02 -10.94 -2.37
N MET A 209 -7.56 -9.73 -2.06
CA MET A 209 -7.84 -9.02 -0.81
C MET A 209 -8.51 -7.69 -1.12
N TYR A 210 -9.12 -7.08 -0.12
CA TYR A 210 -9.81 -5.80 -0.28
C TYR A 210 -9.25 -4.78 0.70
N THR A 211 -8.94 -3.60 0.20
CA THR A 211 -8.34 -2.59 1.04
C THR A 211 -9.35 -1.91 1.95
N LEU A 212 -8.94 -1.70 3.20
CA LEU A 212 -9.62 -0.86 4.18
C LEU A 212 -8.64 0.22 4.64
N HIS A 213 -8.99 1.51 4.42
CA HIS A 213 -8.19 2.63 4.89
C HIS A 213 -8.81 3.29 6.11
N PHE A 214 -7.98 3.66 7.07
CA PHE A 214 -8.44 4.42 8.22
C PHE A 214 -7.43 5.46 8.69
N TYR A 215 -7.96 6.48 9.34
CA TYR A 215 -7.21 7.46 10.13
C TYR A 215 -7.84 7.53 11.51
N ALA A 216 -7.12 7.07 12.52
CA ALA A 216 -7.65 6.77 13.85
C ALA A 216 -8.22 7.99 14.59
N GLY A 217 -7.82 9.22 14.24
CA GLY A 217 -8.44 10.44 14.73
C GLY A 217 -9.90 10.61 14.29
N THR A 218 -10.24 10.12 13.09
CA THR A 218 -11.59 10.23 12.48
C THR A 218 -12.37 8.93 12.54
N HIS A 219 -11.73 7.82 12.17
CA HIS A 219 -12.36 6.51 11.99
C HIS A 219 -12.24 5.70 13.29
N LYS A 220 -13.37 5.24 13.78
CA LYS A 220 -13.50 4.57 15.07
C LYS A 220 -14.12 3.17 14.90
N GLU A 221 -14.72 2.66 15.96
CA GLU A 221 -15.39 1.36 15.99
C GLU A 221 -16.35 1.11 14.81
N TRP A 222 -17.10 2.13 14.40
CA TRP A 222 -18.05 2.00 13.29
C TRP A 222 -17.41 1.52 11.98
N LEU A 223 -16.12 1.80 11.74
CA LEU A 223 -15.41 1.33 10.54
C LEU A 223 -14.82 -0.06 10.77
N ARG A 224 -14.37 -0.38 11.99
CA ARG A 224 -14.01 -1.76 12.34
C ARG A 224 -15.20 -2.71 12.22
N GLU A 225 -16.40 -2.29 12.64
CA GLU A 225 -17.65 -3.06 12.45
C GLU A 225 -17.92 -3.40 10.97
N LYS A 226 -17.58 -2.51 10.02
CA LYS A 226 -17.65 -2.82 8.59
C LYS A 226 -16.63 -3.88 8.19
N GLY A 227 -15.41 -3.81 8.73
CA GLY A 227 -14.38 -4.83 8.55
C GLY A 227 -14.84 -6.19 9.09
N ASP A 228 -15.36 -6.25 10.32
CA ASP A 228 -15.90 -7.45 10.93
C ASP A 228 -17.02 -8.06 10.07
N TYR A 229 -17.93 -7.21 9.58
CA TYR A 229 -18.99 -7.64 8.67
C TYR A 229 -18.41 -8.25 7.38
N ALA A 230 -17.44 -7.60 6.77
CA ALA A 230 -16.81 -8.05 5.51
C ALA A 230 -16.13 -9.42 5.73
N MET A 231 -15.34 -9.57 6.79
CA MET A 231 -14.70 -10.83 7.14
C MET A 231 -15.72 -11.93 7.47
N SER A 232 -16.82 -11.60 8.12
CA SER A 232 -17.92 -12.56 8.38
C SER A 232 -18.56 -13.11 7.10
N LYS A 233 -18.39 -12.42 5.98
CA LYS A 233 -18.81 -12.85 4.63
C LYS A 233 -17.70 -13.57 3.86
N GLY A 234 -16.53 -13.74 4.45
CA GLY A 234 -15.39 -14.40 3.84
C GLY A 234 -14.50 -13.47 2.99
N LEU A 235 -14.60 -12.15 3.14
CA LEU A 235 -13.77 -11.19 2.45
C LEU A 235 -12.43 -11.02 3.20
N ALA A 236 -11.31 -11.28 2.54
CA ALA A 236 -9.99 -11.02 3.08
C ALA A 236 -9.66 -9.52 3.00
N LEU A 237 -9.20 -8.92 4.10
CA LEU A 237 -8.88 -7.50 4.20
C LEU A 237 -7.38 -7.26 4.26
N PHE A 238 -6.94 -6.12 3.71
CA PHE A 238 -5.61 -5.57 3.88
C PHE A 238 -5.73 -4.07 4.17
N VAL A 239 -5.16 -3.60 5.25
CA VAL A 239 -5.09 -2.17 5.55
C VAL A 239 -3.84 -1.60 4.87
N THR A 240 -3.98 -1.22 3.60
CA THR A 240 -2.84 -0.77 2.78
C THR A 240 -2.40 0.66 3.09
N GLU A 241 -3.26 1.41 3.82
CA GLU A 241 -2.94 2.74 4.31
C GLU A 241 -3.65 3.03 5.63
N CYS A 242 -2.89 3.49 6.65
CA CYS A 242 -3.49 3.94 7.89
C CYS A 242 -2.66 5.05 8.58
N GLY A 243 -3.36 5.87 9.37
CA GLY A 243 -2.76 6.94 10.16
C GLY A 243 -3.40 7.10 11.54
N GLY A 244 -2.64 7.70 12.46
CA GLY A 244 -3.09 7.94 13.84
C GLY A 244 -3.85 9.26 14.05
N MET A 245 -3.87 10.16 13.06
CA MET A 245 -4.46 11.51 13.11
C MET A 245 -5.83 11.55 12.43
N ASN A 246 -6.34 12.75 12.14
CA ASN A 246 -7.57 12.93 11.36
C ASN A 246 -7.37 12.53 9.88
N ALA A 247 -8.48 12.24 9.19
CA ALA A 247 -8.48 11.80 7.79
C ALA A 247 -7.95 12.85 6.78
N ASP A 248 -7.80 14.10 7.20
CA ASP A 248 -7.14 15.15 6.41
C ASP A 248 -5.60 15.19 6.61
N GLY A 249 -5.05 14.22 7.31
CA GLY A 249 -3.61 14.14 7.62
C GLY A 249 -3.17 15.06 8.76
N GLN A 250 -4.08 15.81 9.37
CA GLN A 250 -3.79 16.84 10.38
C GLN A 250 -4.33 16.45 11.77
N GLY A 251 -4.11 17.36 12.73
CA GLY A 251 -4.54 17.17 14.12
C GLY A 251 -3.56 16.31 14.93
N PRO A 252 -3.84 16.10 16.21
CA PRO A 252 -2.99 15.27 17.05
C PRO A 252 -3.11 13.79 16.68
N VAL A 253 -2.07 13.02 16.94
CA VAL A 253 -2.15 11.54 16.92
C VAL A 253 -3.07 11.10 18.07
N ASP A 254 -4.10 10.36 17.76
CA ASP A 254 -4.99 9.69 18.72
C ASP A 254 -4.40 8.31 19.04
N GLU A 255 -3.46 8.29 20.00
CA GLU A 255 -2.73 7.07 20.35
C GLU A 255 -3.66 5.97 20.86
N GLU A 256 -4.69 6.31 21.68
CA GLU A 256 -5.65 5.33 22.19
C GLU A 256 -6.44 4.66 21.06
N SER A 257 -6.94 5.46 20.12
CA SER A 257 -7.68 4.93 18.96
C SER A 257 -6.77 4.18 17.99
N THR A 258 -5.52 4.64 17.83
CA THR A 258 -4.53 3.97 16.98
C THR A 258 -4.20 2.59 17.54
N GLN A 259 -3.98 2.50 18.86
CA GLN A 259 -3.73 1.22 19.53
C GLN A 259 -4.91 0.27 19.39
N ALA A 260 -6.15 0.77 19.55
CA ALA A 260 -7.35 -0.05 19.34
C ALA A 260 -7.51 -0.57 17.89
N TRP A 261 -6.98 0.17 16.89
CA TRP A 261 -6.93 -0.30 15.51
C TRP A 261 -5.84 -1.36 15.31
N ILE A 262 -4.65 -1.17 15.89
CA ILE A 262 -3.55 -2.13 15.82
C ILE A 262 -4.00 -3.46 16.44
N GLU A 263 -4.55 -3.43 17.66
CA GLU A 263 -5.07 -4.62 18.34
C GLU A 263 -6.15 -5.33 17.51
N TRP A 264 -7.07 -4.57 16.89
CA TRP A 264 -8.10 -5.17 16.02
C TRP A 264 -7.50 -5.83 14.77
N MET A 265 -6.47 -5.24 14.17
CA MET A 265 -5.80 -5.84 13.00
C MET A 265 -5.05 -7.11 13.40
N GLU A 266 -4.29 -7.07 14.51
CA GLU A 266 -3.54 -8.21 15.03
C GLU A 266 -4.46 -9.37 15.45
N ASP A 267 -5.58 -9.07 16.14
CA ASP A 267 -6.58 -10.08 16.54
C ASP A 267 -7.25 -10.79 15.35
N ASN A 268 -7.17 -10.21 14.14
CA ASN A 268 -7.78 -10.73 12.92
C ASN A 268 -6.75 -11.10 11.82
N ASP A 269 -5.46 -11.15 12.13
CA ASP A 269 -4.37 -11.47 11.18
C ASP A 269 -4.38 -10.55 9.93
N ILE A 270 -4.74 -9.26 10.09
CA ILE A 270 -4.82 -8.29 9.01
C ILE A 270 -3.48 -7.58 8.84
N SER A 271 -2.86 -7.73 7.67
CA SER A 271 -1.66 -6.99 7.29
C SER A 271 -1.93 -5.49 7.13
N TYR A 272 -0.96 -4.62 7.49
CA TYR A 272 -1.15 -3.18 7.43
C TYR A 272 0.12 -2.37 7.14
N LEU A 273 -0.08 -1.17 6.56
CA LEU A 273 0.99 -0.22 6.24
C LEU A 273 0.64 1.16 6.78
N PHE A 274 1.57 1.74 7.51
CA PHE A 274 1.45 3.10 8.02
C PHE A 274 1.76 4.14 6.94
N TRP A 275 0.95 5.17 6.84
CA TRP A 275 1.15 6.35 6.01
C TRP A 275 1.93 7.43 6.78
N SER A 276 3.01 8.06 6.32
CA SER A 276 3.84 7.73 5.18
C SER A 276 5.28 8.26 5.37
N ILE A 277 6.23 7.69 4.64
CA ILE A 277 7.57 8.28 4.47
C ILE A 277 7.44 9.51 3.58
N SER A 278 7.31 10.65 4.22
CA SER A 278 7.12 11.99 3.63
C SER A 278 7.61 13.05 4.61
N ASP A 279 7.76 14.29 4.16
CA ASP A 279 8.31 15.40 4.96
C ASP A 279 7.48 16.69 4.88
N LYS A 280 6.23 16.59 4.41
CA LYS A 280 5.30 17.72 4.41
C LYS A 280 5.04 18.20 5.85
N GLU A 281 4.72 19.48 5.98
CA GLU A 281 4.36 20.04 7.29
C GLU A 281 2.92 19.65 7.68
N GLU A 282 2.74 18.35 7.93
CA GLU A 282 1.47 17.75 8.34
C GLU A 282 1.75 16.60 9.33
N THR A 283 0.73 16.19 10.09
CA THR A 283 0.92 15.20 11.17
C THR A 283 1.19 13.80 10.62
N CYS A 284 0.61 13.42 9.49
CA CYS A 284 0.81 12.10 8.89
C CYS A 284 2.18 11.91 8.23
N SER A 285 2.95 12.98 8.01
CA SER A 285 4.35 12.88 7.59
C SER A 285 5.23 12.36 8.74
N MET A 286 6.12 11.41 8.44
CA MET A 286 6.99 10.81 9.45
C MET A 286 8.30 11.54 9.63
N LEU A 287 8.75 12.26 8.61
CA LEU A 287 10.07 12.91 8.59
C LEU A 287 9.94 14.43 8.68
N LEU A 288 10.97 15.06 9.22
CA LEU A 288 11.16 16.50 9.12
C LEU A 288 11.72 16.86 7.73
N PRO A 289 11.47 18.08 7.21
CA PRO A 289 12.03 18.54 5.94
C PRO A 289 13.56 18.53 5.88
N SER A 290 14.22 18.58 7.06
CA SER A 290 15.69 18.49 7.22
C SER A 290 16.23 17.06 7.07
N ALA A 291 15.39 16.04 7.15
CA ALA A 291 15.80 14.66 7.04
C ALA A 291 16.44 14.39 5.65
N ARG A 292 17.45 13.53 5.63
CA ARG A 292 18.12 13.13 4.38
C ARG A 292 17.20 12.26 3.54
N SER A 293 17.41 12.28 2.23
CA SER A 293 16.62 11.47 1.28
C SER A 293 16.86 9.97 1.45
N GLU A 294 18.08 9.58 1.79
CA GLU A 294 18.56 8.20 1.79
C GLU A 294 18.54 7.56 3.20
N GLY A 295 18.27 8.34 4.26
CA GLY A 295 18.56 7.88 5.61
C GLY A 295 20.08 7.85 5.89
N PRO A 296 20.57 7.26 6.99
CA PRO A 296 19.72 6.86 8.10
C PRO A 296 19.03 8.06 8.76
N TRP A 297 17.82 7.84 9.28
CA TRP A 297 17.06 8.87 10.01
C TRP A 297 17.19 8.64 11.50
N ALA A 298 17.80 9.62 12.19
CA ALA A 298 17.90 9.61 13.63
C ALA A 298 16.60 10.13 14.28
N GLU A 299 16.47 10.04 15.60
CA GLU A 299 15.30 10.50 16.33
C GLU A 299 14.96 12.00 16.10
N GLU A 300 15.99 12.81 15.87
CA GLU A 300 15.84 14.23 15.55
C GLU A 300 15.33 14.51 14.14
N ASP A 301 15.35 13.52 13.24
CA ASP A 301 14.80 13.61 11.89
C ASP A 301 13.31 13.25 11.84
N LEU A 302 12.78 12.62 12.92
CA LEU A 302 11.44 12.08 12.96
C LEU A 302 10.44 13.08 13.58
N ARG A 303 9.27 13.17 12.96
CA ARG A 303 8.08 13.76 13.58
C ARG A 303 7.50 12.83 14.65
N PRO A 304 6.59 13.30 15.52
CA PRO A 304 5.96 12.45 16.54
C PRO A 304 5.34 11.17 15.97
N TRP A 305 4.67 11.27 14.82
CA TRP A 305 4.09 10.11 14.13
C TRP A 305 5.15 9.10 13.70
N GLY A 306 6.26 9.55 13.11
CA GLY A 306 7.36 8.68 12.74
C GLY A 306 8.00 7.95 13.93
N LYS A 307 8.09 8.61 15.09
CA LYS A 307 8.57 7.98 16.35
C LYS A 307 7.60 6.91 16.83
N PHE A 308 6.31 7.24 16.89
CA PHE A 308 5.26 6.29 17.26
C PHE A 308 5.29 5.05 16.38
N VAL A 309 5.30 5.23 15.06
CA VAL A 309 5.28 4.10 14.11
C VAL A 309 6.51 3.22 14.23
N LYS A 310 7.69 3.82 14.40
CA LYS A 310 8.93 3.05 14.58
C LYS A 310 8.92 2.16 15.82
N GLU A 311 8.13 2.48 16.83
CA GLU A 311 7.96 1.67 18.03
C GLU A 311 6.92 0.54 17.83
N GLN A 312 6.11 0.60 16.77
CA GLN A 312 5.10 -0.42 16.44
C GLN A 312 5.61 -1.50 15.48
N LEU A 313 6.69 -1.23 14.75
CA LEU A 313 7.34 -2.15 13.81
C LEU A 313 8.50 -2.88 14.47
#